data_95905f64aa04831def2c6d3a4b37ac81
#
_entry.id   95905f64aa04831def2c6d3a4b37ac81
#
_cell.length_a   1.000
_cell.length_b   1.000
_cell.length_c   1.000
_cell.angle_alpha   90.00
_cell.angle_beta   90.00
_cell.angle_gamma   90.00
#
_symmetry.space_group_name_H-M   'P 1'
#
loop_
_entity.id
_entity.type
_entity.pdbx_description
1 polymer ?
#
loop_
_entity_poly.entity_id
_entity_poly.type
_entity_poly.pdbx_seq_one_letter_code
_entity_poly.pdbx_strand_id
1 'polypeptide(L)'
;MARRNHTMKAMAACSSLALSLLAMAPQSAAAQATVPTWREITIYASDAGYPAALARRGVQGNVTVELALDDKGRKGVVAVRDSSRSAELDALALAMARRLDIPASGAHRSGLVTFKFKKDHSSTIATKSCADFNVDAAWQAATFPERSLRELPVTHESIGTLIYSLHREGSARQSFPALEPILNATVAACARTPEAGMLDVMRQEALKLIGQ
;
A
#
# COMPACT_ATOMS: atom_id res chain seq x y z
N MET A 1 -3.33 -74.88 -11.40
CA MET A 1 -4.43 -75.80 -11.05
C MET A 1 -5.66 -74.93 -10.81
N ALA A 2 -6.74 -75.34 -11.57
CA ALA A 2 -8.21 -75.21 -11.40
C ALA A 2 -8.72 -73.75 -11.22
N ARG A 3 -9.33 -73.12 -12.23
CA ARG A 3 -10.65 -73.24 -12.87
C ARG A 3 -11.82 -73.41 -11.90
N ARG A 4 -12.72 -72.39 -11.90
CA ARG A 4 -14.18 -72.58 -12.11
C ARG A 4 -14.89 -71.24 -12.16
N ASN A 5 -15.38 -70.98 -13.29
CA ASN A 5 -16.68 -70.53 -13.79
C ASN A 5 -17.88 -70.74 -12.85
N HIS A 6 -18.83 -69.77 -12.87
CA HIS A 6 -20.27 -69.97 -13.10
C HIS A 6 -20.92 -68.54 -13.04
N THR A 7 -21.39 -68.14 -14.16
CA THR A 7 -22.77 -68.16 -14.75
C THR A 7 -23.70 -67.08 -14.22
N MET A 8 -24.04 -66.28 -15.19
CA MET A 8 -25.24 -65.48 -15.43
C MET A 8 -26.44 -65.74 -14.58
N LYS A 9 -27.11 -64.67 -14.17
CA LYS A 9 -28.57 -64.58 -14.27
C LYS A 9 -28.95 -63.11 -14.50
N ALA A 10 -29.50 -62.88 -15.68
CA ALA A 10 -30.28 -61.74 -16.05
C ALA A 10 -31.60 -61.74 -15.34
N MET A 11 -32.04 -60.62 -14.80
CA MET A 11 -33.47 -60.37 -14.57
C MET A 11 -33.74 -58.90 -14.90
N ALA A 12 -34.47 -58.72 -15.96
CA ALA A 12 -35.12 -57.51 -16.36
C ALA A 12 -36.28 -57.21 -15.40
N ALA A 13 -36.34 -55.95 -14.95
CA ALA A 13 -37.60 -55.41 -14.42
C ALA A 13 -37.70 -53.95 -14.87
N CYS A 14 -38.74 -53.71 -15.58
CA CYS A 14 -39.27 -52.48 -16.10
C CYS A 14 -39.61 -51.45 -15.03
N SER A 15 -39.69 -50.23 -15.50
CA SER A 15 -40.64 -49.20 -15.08
C SER A 15 -40.17 -48.20 -14.00
N SER A 16 -39.99 -47.02 -14.35
CA SER A 16 -40.85 -45.85 -14.18
C SER A 16 -40.03 -44.60 -14.39
N LEU A 17 -40.12 -44.02 -15.54
CA LEU A 17 -39.73 -42.62 -15.77
C LEU A 17 -40.69 -41.73 -14.99
N ALA A 18 -40.28 -41.29 -13.82
CA ALA A 18 -40.87 -40.13 -13.16
C ALA A 18 -40.17 -38.89 -13.67
N LEU A 19 -40.79 -38.21 -14.61
CA LEU A 19 -40.38 -36.92 -15.15
C LEU A 19 -40.65 -35.87 -14.08
N SER A 20 -39.68 -35.64 -13.20
CA SER A 20 -39.71 -34.50 -12.26
C SER A 20 -39.39 -33.22 -13.02
N LEU A 21 -40.41 -32.51 -13.44
CA LEU A 21 -40.32 -31.11 -13.86
C LEU A 21 -39.89 -30.29 -12.63
N LEU A 22 -38.56 -30.09 -12.49
CA LEU A 22 -38.05 -29.04 -11.63
C LEU A 22 -38.44 -27.72 -12.29
N ALA A 23 -39.44 -27.05 -11.73
CA ALA A 23 -39.75 -25.68 -12.00
C ALA A 23 -38.53 -24.83 -11.57
N MET A 24 -37.69 -24.45 -12.52
CA MET A 24 -36.70 -23.41 -12.33
C MET A 24 -37.45 -22.09 -12.10
N ALA A 25 -37.59 -21.70 -10.84
CA ALA A 25 -37.98 -20.35 -10.49
C ALA A 25 -36.89 -19.42 -11.03
N PRO A 26 -37.25 -18.37 -11.76
CA PRO A 26 -36.26 -17.37 -12.14
C PRO A 26 -35.70 -16.74 -10.86
N GLN A 27 -34.46 -17.00 -10.56
CA GLN A 27 -33.72 -16.24 -9.58
C GLN A 27 -33.58 -14.83 -10.18
N SER A 28 -34.43 -13.95 -9.75
CA SER A 28 -34.25 -12.52 -9.94
C SER A 28 -32.95 -12.16 -9.26
N ALA A 29 -31.85 -12.18 -10.01
CA ALA A 29 -30.63 -11.52 -9.61
C ALA A 29 -31.01 -10.04 -9.45
N ALA A 30 -31.30 -9.63 -8.21
CA ALA A 30 -31.38 -8.25 -7.86
C ALA A 30 -30.02 -7.65 -8.28
N ALA A 31 -30.02 -6.94 -9.40
CA ALA A 31 -28.87 -6.18 -9.83
C ALA A 31 -28.54 -5.25 -8.67
N GLN A 32 -27.47 -5.59 -7.93
CA GLN A 32 -26.92 -4.66 -6.97
C GLN A 32 -26.55 -3.43 -7.77
N ALA A 33 -27.33 -2.39 -7.60
CA ALA A 33 -27.04 -1.09 -8.18
C ALA A 33 -25.66 -0.71 -7.66
N THR A 34 -24.64 -0.86 -8.50
CA THR A 34 -23.29 -0.38 -8.20
C THR A 34 -23.41 1.12 -8.04
N VAL A 35 -23.31 1.59 -6.80
CA VAL A 35 -23.25 3.03 -6.52
C VAL A 35 -22.08 3.57 -7.33
N PRO A 36 -22.29 4.53 -8.24
CA PRO A 36 -21.20 5.06 -9.04
C PRO A 36 -20.14 5.63 -8.10
N THR A 37 -18.93 5.06 -8.15
CA THR A 37 -17.81 5.53 -7.35
C THR A 37 -17.10 6.66 -8.06
N TRP A 38 -16.66 7.66 -7.31
CA TRP A 38 -15.85 8.74 -7.82
C TRP A 38 -14.50 8.23 -8.30
N ARG A 39 -13.83 9.08 -9.09
CA ARG A 39 -12.40 8.94 -9.31
C ARG A 39 -11.67 8.98 -7.98
N GLU A 40 -10.70 8.11 -7.83
CA GLU A 40 -9.75 8.17 -6.73
C GLU A 40 -8.93 9.47 -6.84
N ILE A 41 -8.96 10.29 -5.79
CA ILE A 41 -8.21 11.52 -5.70
C ILE A 41 -7.04 11.31 -4.73
N THR A 42 -5.85 11.66 -5.16
CA THR A 42 -4.66 11.66 -4.30
C THR A 42 -4.29 13.09 -3.92
N ILE A 43 -4.13 13.35 -2.62
CA ILE A 43 -3.69 14.63 -2.07
C ILE A 43 -2.37 14.43 -1.34
N TYR A 44 -1.36 15.18 -1.73
CA TYR A 44 -0.09 15.21 -1.01
C TYR A 44 -0.20 16.21 0.14
N ALA A 45 -0.18 15.71 1.35
CA ALA A 45 -0.40 16.52 2.55
C ALA A 45 0.85 17.23 3.06
N SER A 46 2.01 17.00 2.44
CA SER A 46 3.26 17.65 2.77
C SER A 46 3.20 19.19 2.72
N ASP A 47 2.43 19.74 1.76
CA ASP A 47 2.31 21.17 1.54
C ASP A 47 1.11 21.78 2.31
N ALA A 48 0.21 20.96 2.81
CA ALA A 48 -1.06 21.37 3.43
C ALA A 48 -1.04 21.32 4.97
N GLY A 49 0.14 21.27 5.59
CA GLY A 49 0.25 21.32 7.05
C GLY A 49 0.49 19.95 7.69
N TYR A 50 1.41 19.16 7.14
CA TYR A 50 1.93 17.99 7.86
C TYR A 50 2.59 18.43 9.17
N PRO A 51 2.08 18.00 10.34
CA PRO A 51 2.54 18.57 11.60
C PRO A 51 4.02 18.25 11.87
N ALA A 52 4.83 19.28 12.11
CA ALA A 52 6.25 19.13 12.39
C ALA A 52 6.54 18.17 13.58
N ALA A 53 5.61 18.07 14.53
CA ALA A 53 5.74 17.13 15.65
C ALA A 53 5.68 15.67 15.17
N LEU A 54 4.83 15.35 14.20
CA LEU A 54 4.75 14.00 13.60
C LEU A 54 5.97 13.74 12.73
N ALA A 55 6.41 14.74 11.97
CA ALA A 55 7.61 14.66 11.14
C ALA A 55 8.85 14.29 11.98
N ARG A 56 9.05 14.96 13.13
CA ARG A 56 10.17 14.66 14.04
C ARG A 56 10.14 13.25 14.63
N ARG A 57 8.97 12.62 14.67
CA ARG A 57 8.78 11.23 15.13
C ARG A 57 8.84 10.21 13.99
N GLY A 58 9.08 10.66 12.75
CA GLY A 58 9.08 9.80 11.56
C GLY A 58 7.69 9.31 11.16
N VAL A 59 6.61 9.82 11.79
CA VAL A 59 5.24 9.37 11.56
C VAL A 59 4.79 9.77 10.17
N GLN A 60 4.60 8.84 9.27
CA GLN A 60 4.23 9.08 7.88
C GLN A 60 3.40 7.91 7.33
N GLY A 61 2.72 8.10 6.22
CA GLY A 61 1.91 7.06 5.62
C GLY A 61 0.77 7.59 4.78
N ASN A 62 -0.04 6.69 4.27
CA ASN A 62 -1.21 7.02 3.49
C ASN A 62 -2.48 6.75 4.30
N VAL A 63 -3.46 7.62 4.16
CA VAL A 63 -4.81 7.42 4.72
C VAL A 63 -5.80 7.54 3.58
N THR A 64 -6.56 6.49 3.32
CA THR A 64 -7.67 6.54 2.38
C THR A 64 -8.97 6.79 3.13
N VAL A 65 -9.65 7.86 2.76
CA VAL A 65 -10.93 8.26 3.34
C VAL A 65 -12.03 8.04 2.31
N GLU A 66 -13.08 7.36 2.73
CA GLU A 66 -14.31 7.22 1.97
C GLU A 66 -15.23 8.42 2.25
N LEU A 67 -15.69 9.05 1.17
CA LEU A 67 -16.64 10.14 1.21
C LEU A 67 -17.93 9.69 0.53
N ALA A 68 -19.07 9.92 1.18
CA ALA A 68 -20.39 9.79 0.56
C ALA A 68 -21.10 11.15 0.55
N LEU A 69 -21.78 11.44 -0.55
CA LEU A 69 -22.63 12.62 -0.67
C LEU A 69 -24.09 12.20 -0.56
N ASP A 70 -24.88 13.00 0.14
CA ASP A 70 -26.33 12.85 0.16
C ASP A 70 -26.97 13.33 -1.15
N ASP A 71 -28.31 13.19 -1.25
CA ASP A 71 -29.07 13.60 -2.45
C ASP A 71 -28.98 15.10 -2.77
N LYS A 72 -28.53 15.89 -1.81
CA LYS A 72 -28.34 17.35 -1.95
C LYS A 72 -26.88 17.72 -2.19
N GLY A 73 -26.01 16.75 -2.41
CA GLY A 73 -24.56 16.96 -2.60
C GLY A 73 -23.80 17.32 -1.33
N ARG A 74 -24.42 17.16 -0.15
CA ARG A 74 -23.73 17.40 1.13
C ARG A 74 -22.97 16.14 1.54
N LYS A 75 -21.85 16.33 2.21
CA LYS A 75 -21.06 15.20 2.77
C LYS A 75 -21.88 14.48 3.84
N GLY A 76 -22.25 13.23 3.58
CA GLY A 76 -22.97 12.37 4.49
C GLY A 76 -21.99 11.55 5.35
N VAL A 77 -21.27 10.61 4.75
CA VAL A 77 -20.31 9.74 5.44
C VAL A 77 -18.90 10.20 5.12
N VAL A 78 -18.08 10.33 6.16
CA VAL A 78 -16.63 10.57 6.05
C VAL A 78 -15.96 9.59 7.00
N ALA A 79 -15.39 8.53 6.47
CA ALA A 79 -14.81 7.43 7.25
C ALA A 79 -13.42 7.04 6.72
N VAL A 80 -12.54 6.57 7.59
CA VAL A 80 -11.28 5.97 7.18
C VAL A 80 -11.58 4.60 6.57
N ARG A 81 -11.16 4.40 5.33
CA ARG A 81 -11.21 3.13 4.61
C ARG A 81 -9.93 2.34 4.84
N ASP A 82 -8.78 2.99 4.60
CA ASP A 82 -7.46 2.40 4.84
C ASP A 82 -6.68 3.33 5.79
N SER A 83 -6.31 2.79 6.94
CA SER A 83 -5.60 3.52 7.99
C SER A 83 -4.10 3.56 7.73
N SER A 84 -3.47 4.68 8.08
CA SER A 84 -2.01 4.81 8.17
C SER A 84 -1.41 4.06 9.37
N ARG A 85 -2.23 3.45 10.23
CA ARG A 85 -1.88 2.92 11.57
C ARG A 85 -1.39 4.00 12.54
N SER A 86 -1.55 5.28 12.20
CA SER A 86 -1.40 6.40 13.12
C SER A 86 -2.74 7.08 13.33
N ALA A 87 -3.27 7.00 14.54
CA ALA A 87 -4.53 7.67 14.88
C ALA A 87 -4.48 9.18 14.63
N GLU A 88 -3.29 9.79 14.79
CA GLU A 88 -3.08 11.21 14.55
C GLU A 88 -3.20 11.56 13.06
N LEU A 89 -2.60 10.75 12.15
CA LEU A 89 -2.73 10.95 10.71
C LEU A 89 -4.14 10.64 10.22
N ASP A 90 -4.77 9.60 10.74
CA ASP A 90 -6.15 9.24 10.40
C ASP A 90 -7.13 10.36 10.79
N ALA A 91 -6.97 10.91 12.00
CA ALA A 91 -7.78 12.05 12.45
C ALA A 91 -7.53 13.31 11.59
N LEU A 92 -6.27 13.56 11.20
CA LEU A 92 -5.92 14.68 10.33
C LEU A 92 -6.54 14.51 8.93
N ALA A 93 -6.45 13.32 8.35
CA ALA A 93 -7.07 13.00 7.06
C ALA A 93 -8.59 13.19 7.08
N LEU A 94 -9.26 12.73 8.15
CA LEU A 94 -10.70 12.96 8.33
C LEU A 94 -11.03 14.44 8.43
N ALA A 95 -10.24 15.23 9.15
CA ALA A 95 -10.45 16.66 9.27
C ALA A 95 -10.26 17.38 7.93
N MET A 96 -9.25 16.98 7.14
CA MET A 96 -9.00 17.48 5.80
C MET A 96 -10.14 17.11 4.85
N ALA A 97 -10.57 15.85 4.86
CA ALA A 97 -11.64 15.34 4.01
C ALA A 97 -12.97 16.09 4.24
N ARG A 98 -13.28 16.42 5.50
CA ARG A 98 -14.48 17.21 5.82
C ARG A 98 -14.45 18.61 5.23
N ARG A 99 -13.27 19.17 5.02
CA ARG A 99 -13.07 20.55 4.47
C ARG A 99 -12.96 20.55 2.94
N LEU A 100 -12.71 19.40 2.31
CA LEU A 100 -12.60 19.36 0.84
C LEU A 100 -13.90 19.86 0.23
N ASP A 101 -13.79 20.80 -0.69
CA ASP A 101 -14.89 21.18 -1.54
C ASP A 101 -14.93 20.23 -2.75
N ILE A 102 -16.01 19.45 -2.82
CA ILE A 102 -16.17 18.45 -3.85
C ILE A 102 -17.41 18.83 -4.64
N PRO A 103 -17.23 19.25 -5.89
CA PRO A 103 -18.37 19.60 -6.71
C PRO A 103 -19.27 18.37 -6.91
N ALA A 104 -20.54 18.53 -6.59
CA ALA A 104 -21.56 17.54 -6.86
C ALA A 104 -21.70 17.36 -8.38
N SER A 105 -20.99 16.39 -8.95
CA SER A 105 -21.22 15.99 -10.34
C SER A 105 -22.23 14.86 -10.36
N GLY A 106 -23.37 15.11 -10.97
CA GLY A 106 -24.64 14.40 -10.92
C GLY A 106 -24.73 12.87 -10.97
N ALA A 107 -23.64 12.15 -11.13
CA ALA A 107 -23.64 10.69 -11.24
C ALA A 107 -22.91 9.96 -10.08
N HIS A 108 -22.05 10.63 -9.34
CA HIS A 108 -21.20 9.97 -8.36
C HIS A 108 -21.49 10.48 -6.94
N ARG A 109 -21.93 9.57 -6.08
CA ARG A 109 -22.32 9.88 -4.69
C ARG A 109 -21.34 9.37 -3.65
N SER A 110 -20.31 8.63 -4.06
CA SER A 110 -19.25 8.18 -3.16
C SER A 110 -17.90 8.17 -3.88
N GLY A 111 -16.81 8.27 -3.13
CA GLY A 111 -15.46 8.23 -3.68
C GLY A 111 -14.41 8.08 -2.61
N LEU A 112 -13.19 7.79 -3.06
CA LEU A 112 -12.04 7.60 -2.20
C LEU A 112 -11.08 8.78 -2.38
N VAL A 113 -10.61 9.32 -1.27
CA VAL A 113 -9.55 10.34 -1.25
C VAL A 113 -8.40 9.79 -0.44
N THR A 114 -7.25 9.62 -1.09
CA THR A 114 -6.02 9.18 -0.43
C THR A 114 -5.15 10.39 -0.09
N PHE A 115 -4.95 10.61 1.20
CA PHE A 115 -4.01 11.59 1.73
C PHE A 115 -2.66 10.91 1.92
N LYS A 116 -1.63 11.45 1.26
CA LYS A 116 -0.24 10.98 1.39
C LYS A 116 0.53 11.91 2.29
N PHE A 117 0.79 11.47 3.52
CA PHE A 117 1.61 12.17 4.48
C PHE A 117 3.06 11.73 4.30
N LYS A 118 3.80 12.53 3.54
CA LYS A 118 5.23 12.33 3.30
C LYS A 118 6.02 13.42 4.01
N LYS A 119 7.06 13.02 4.72
CA LYS A 119 7.99 13.93 5.39
C LYS A 119 9.04 14.47 4.42
N ASP A 120 9.44 13.63 3.47
CA ASP A 120 10.55 13.90 2.57
C ASP A 120 10.07 14.11 1.13
N HIS A 121 10.76 15.00 0.45
CA HIS A 121 10.65 15.26 -0.98
C HIS A 121 12.00 15.04 -1.65
N SER A 122 12.03 14.94 -2.96
CA SER A 122 13.27 14.81 -3.71
C SER A 122 14.28 15.91 -3.40
N SER A 123 13.83 17.13 -3.06
CA SER A 123 14.68 18.25 -2.68
C SER A 123 15.27 18.12 -1.25
N THR A 124 14.62 17.42 -0.34
CA THR A 124 15.08 17.27 1.05
C THR A 124 15.95 16.05 1.26
N ILE A 125 15.85 15.05 0.38
CA ILE A 125 16.62 13.81 0.47
C ILE A 125 18.12 14.04 0.41
N ALA A 126 18.56 14.97 -0.41
CA ALA A 126 19.98 15.31 -0.54
C ALA A 126 20.62 15.81 0.77
N THR A 127 19.83 16.41 1.66
CA THR A 127 20.28 16.95 2.95
C THR A 127 19.84 16.12 4.15
N LYS A 128 19.20 14.99 3.93
CA LYS A 128 18.71 14.13 5.01
C LYS A 128 19.86 13.52 5.80
N SER A 129 19.84 13.72 7.12
CA SER A 129 20.83 13.13 8.02
C SER A 129 20.54 11.64 8.29
N CYS A 130 21.56 10.93 8.70
CA CYS A 130 21.46 9.57 9.20
C CYS A 130 20.55 9.46 10.44
N ALA A 131 20.63 10.43 11.36
CA ALA A 131 19.75 10.46 12.53
C ALA A 131 18.28 10.51 12.11
N ASP A 132 17.94 11.36 11.15
CA ASP A 132 16.59 11.54 10.66
C ASP A 132 16.08 10.31 9.89
N PHE A 133 16.94 9.68 9.10
CA PHE A 133 16.61 8.41 8.43
C PHE A 133 16.32 7.28 9.42
N ASN A 134 17.11 7.17 10.49
CA ASN A 134 16.90 6.13 11.49
C ASN A 134 15.61 6.33 12.30
N VAL A 135 15.17 7.57 12.49
CA VAL A 135 13.83 7.86 13.07
C VAL A 135 12.73 7.32 12.17
N ASP A 136 12.84 7.52 10.86
CA ASP A 136 11.85 7.03 9.90
C ASP A 136 11.85 5.49 9.82
N ALA A 137 13.04 4.89 9.80
CA ALA A 137 13.19 3.43 9.79
C ALA A 137 12.62 2.79 11.06
N ALA A 138 12.86 3.41 12.23
CA ALA A 138 12.32 2.95 13.50
C ALA A 138 10.79 3.06 13.54
N TRP A 139 10.23 4.16 13.03
CA TRP A 139 8.78 4.32 12.88
C TRP A 139 8.20 3.20 12.01
N GLN A 140 8.78 2.95 10.84
CA GLN A 140 8.29 1.89 9.95
C GLN A 140 8.36 0.52 10.60
N ALA A 141 9.47 0.16 11.20
CA ALA A 141 9.64 -1.13 11.86
C ALA A 141 8.63 -1.34 13.01
N ALA A 142 8.34 -0.30 13.77
CA ALA A 142 7.37 -0.36 14.87
C ALA A 142 5.92 -0.42 14.38
N THR A 143 5.61 0.25 13.28
CA THR A 143 4.23 0.40 12.81
C THR A 143 3.85 -0.66 11.78
N PHE A 144 4.80 -1.09 10.97
CA PHE A 144 4.63 -2.03 9.87
C PHE A 144 5.72 -3.12 9.92
N PRO A 145 5.77 -3.94 10.96
CA PRO A 145 6.82 -4.95 11.11
C PRO A 145 6.86 -5.98 9.96
N GLU A 146 5.76 -6.11 9.23
CA GLU A 146 5.65 -6.98 8.05
C GLU A 146 6.24 -6.36 6.78
N ARG A 147 6.57 -5.07 6.78
CA ARG A 147 7.05 -4.35 5.60
C ARG A 147 8.57 -4.23 5.57
N SER A 148 9.07 -4.29 4.35
CA SER A 148 10.48 -4.02 4.06
C SER A 148 10.79 -2.51 4.17
N LEU A 149 12.04 -2.16 4.47
CA LEU A 149 12.54 -0.78 4.40
C LEU A 149 12.44 -0.18 2.98
N ARG A 150 12.30 -1.01 1.96
CA ARG A 150 12.06 -0.56 0.57
C ARG A 150 10.75 0.22 0.42
N GLU A 151 9.78 -0.05 1.29
CA GLU A 151 8.47 0.59 1.27
C GLU A 151 8.43 1.91 2.02
N LEU A 152 9.51 2.26 2.72
CA LEU A 152 9.63 3.55 3.39
C LEU A 152 9.64 4.68 2.33
N PRO A 153 8.82 5.74 2.47
CA PRO A 153 8.73 6.80 1.47
C PRO A 153 10.07 7.42 1.06
N VAL A 154 10.94 7.69 2.02
CA VAL A 154 12.29 8.23 1.76
C VAL A 154 13.15 7.28 0.94
N THR A 155 13.03 5.98 1.16
CA THR A 155 13.77 4.98 0.39
C THR A 155 13.36 5.01 -1.08
N HIS A 156 12.07 5.11 -1.36
CA HIS A 156 11.54 5.19 -2.72
C HIS A 156 12.16 6.33 -3.52
N GLU A 157 12.26 7.50 -2.89
CA GLU A 157 12.87 8.69 -3.49
C GLU A 157 14.41 8.54 -3.63
N SER A 158 15.04 7.89 -2.64
CA SER A 158 16.51 7.73 -2.58
C SER A 158 17.02 6.69 -3.57
N ILE A 159 16.25 5.65 -3.90
CA ILE A 159 16.65 4.57 -4.80
C ILE A 159 17.06 5.11 -6.17
N GLY A 160 16.28 6.03 -6.73
CA GLY A 160 16.59 6.64 -8.03
C GLY A 160 17.95 7.32 -8.02
N THR A 161 18.22 8.10 -6.97
CA THR A 161 19.50 8.79 -6.80
C THR A 161 20.66 7.81 -6.59
N LEU A 162 20.45 6.77 -5.77
CA LEU A 162 21.44 5.71 -5.55
C LEU A 162 21.79 5.01 -6.85
N ILE A 163 20.78 4.53 -7.59
CA ILE A 163 20.98 3.83 -8.86
C ILE A 163 21.72 4.71 -9.87
N TYR A 164 21.35 5.99 -9.97
CA TYR A 164 22.02 6.93 -10.84
C TYR A 164 23.51 7.11 -10.48
N SER A 165 23.82 7.25 -9.18
CA SER A 165 25.19 7.37 -8.70
C SER A 165 26.02 6.11 -8.98
N LEU A 166 25.46 4.93 -8.80
CA LEU A 166 26.08 3.64 -9.06
C LEU A 166 26.18 3.32 -10.56
N HIS A 167 25.28 3.83 -11.36
CA HIS A 167 25.33 3.65 -12.83
C HIS A 167 26.62 4.25 -13.43
N ARG A 168 27.07 5.38 -12.94
CA ARG A 168 28.33 5.99 -13.36
C ARG A 168 29.55 5.11 -13.05
N GLU A 169 29.42 4.19 -12.11
CA GLU A 169 30.45 3.23 -11.67
C GLU A 169 30.26 1.84 -12.28
N GLY A 170 29.26 1.67 -13.17
CA GLY A 170 28.98 0.38 -13.83
C GLY A 170 28.26 -0.66 -12.97
N SER A 171 27.90 -0.32 -11.73
CA SER A 171 27.38 -1.28 -10.73
C SER A 171 25.86 -1.27 -10.57
N ALA A 172 25.12 -0.47 -11.35
CA ALA A 172 23.69 -0.26 -11.15
C ALA A 172 22.83 -1.54 -11.21
N ARG A 173 23.13 -2.48 -12.14
CA ARG A 173 22.36 -3.72 -12.30
C ARG A 173 22.48 -4.66 -11.10
N GLN A 174 23.57 -4.60 -10.37
CA GLN A 174 23.85 -5.47 -9.21
C GLN A 174 23.15 -4.93 -7.94
N SER A 175 22.78 -3.65 -7.92
CA SER A 175 22.17 -3.01 -6.75
C SER A 175 20.73 -3.44 -6.47
N PHE A 176 19.96 -3.84 -7.48
CA PHE A 176 18.55 -4.20 -7.29
C PHE A 176 18.32 -5.41 -6.39
N PRO A 177 19.01 -6.57 -6.59
CA PRO A 177 18.87 -7.71 -5.68
C PRO A 177 19.39 -7.42 -4.29
N ALA A 178 20.42 -6.57 -4.19
CA ALA A 178 21.08 -6.23 -2.93
C ALA A 178 20.40 -5.07 -2.17
N LEU A 179 19.27 -4.52 -2.66
CA LEU A 179 18.69 -3.31 -2.10
C LEU A 179 18.30 -3.45 -0.63
N GLU A 180 17.66 -4.54 -0.23
CA GLU A 180 17.28 -4.75 1.19
C GLU A 180 18.52 -4.88 2.10
N PRO A 181 19.53 -5.70 1.76
CA PRO A 181 20.81 -5.70 2.48
C PRO A 181 21.46 -4.30 2.55
N ILE A 182 21.44 -3.51 1.47
CA ILE A 182 22.01 -2.16 1.46
C ILE A 182 21.27 -1.25 2.45
N LEU A 183 19.94 -1.29 2.47
CA LEU A 183 19.14 -0.48 3.38
C LEU A 183 19.38 -0.85 4.84
N ASN A 184 19.43 -2.13 5.16
CA ASN A 184 19.72 -2.62 6.50
C ASN A 184 21.14 -2.21 6.95
N ALA A 185 22.14 -2.35 6.08
CA ALA A 185 23.49 -1.89 6.34
C ALA A 185 23.54 -0.36 6.53
N THR A 186 22.78 0.39 5.75
CA THR A 186 22.65 1.85 5.89
C THR A 186 22.10 2.24 7.25
N VAL A 187 21.01 1.62 7.72
CA VAL A 187 20.45 1.86 9.06
C VAL A 187 21.52 1.61 10.15
N ALA A 188 22.22 0.48 10.06
CA ALA A 188 23.26 0.13 11.02
C ALA A 188 24.46 1.10 10.96
N ALA A 189 24.87 1.54 9.77
CA ALA A 189 25.94 2.51 9.61
C ALA A 189 25.51 3.90 10.12
N CYS A 190 24.31 4.32 9.78
CA CYS A 190 23.70 5.57 10.23
C CYS A 190 23.60 5.67 11.76
N ALA A 191 23.37 4.54 12.45
CA ALA A 191 23.37 4.52 13.91
C ALA A 191 24.75 4.90 14.53
N ARG A 192 25.83 4.66 13.80
CA ARG A 192 27.20 5.00 14.23
C ARG A 192 27.65 6.41 13.84
N THR A 193 27.00 6.95 12.80
CA THR A 193 27.36 8.26 12.22
C THR A 193 26.11 9.13 12.02
N PRO A 194 25.40 9.53 13.10
CA PRO A 194 24.10 10.17 13.02
C PRO A 194 24.10 11.51 12.24
N GLU A 195 25.22 12.23 12.25
CA GLU A 195 25.37 13.51 11.56
C GLU A 195 25.76 13.39 10.08
N ALA A 196 26.07 12.17 9.62
CA ALA A 196 26.41 11.96 8.21
C ALA A 196 25.19 12.10 7.30
N GLY A 197 25.41 12.43 6.03
CA GLY A 197 24.38 12.40 5.02
C GLY A 197 23.92 10.97 4.71
N MET A 198 22.62 10.71 4.79
CA MET A 198 22.05 9.39 4.55
C MET A 198 22.44 8.83 3.18
N LEU A 199 22.37 9.65 2.11
CA LEU A 199 22.69 9.20 0.75
C LEU A 199 24.16 8.79 0.60
N ASP A 200 25.08 9.52 1.23
CA ASP A 200 26.50 9.20 1.18
C ASP A 200 26.79 7.87 1.88
N VAL A 201 26.18 7.65 3.04
CA VAL A 201 26.30 6.37 3.77
C VAL A 201 25.67 5.24 2.96
N MET A 202 24.46 5.44 2.41
CA MET A 202 23.80 4.44 1.58
C MET A 202 24.64 4.04 0.37
N ARG A 203 25.27 5.03 -0.29
CA ARG A 203 26.18 4.78 -1.42
C ARG A 203 27.41 3.98 -0.99
N GLN A 204 28.01 4.33 0.14
CA GLN A 204 29.18 3.60 0.67
C GLN A 204 28.83 2.15 1.00
N GLU A 205 27.70 1.91 1.66
CA GLU A 205 27.26 0.54 1.99
C GLU A 205 26.91 -0.26 0.72
N ALA A 206 26.31 0.40 -0.27
CA ALA A 206 26.04 -0.23 -1.57
C ALA A 206 27.34 -0.66 -2.26
N LEU A 207 28.36 0.18 -2.31
CA LEU A 207 29.65 -0.15 -2.93
C LEU A 207 30.36 -1.30 -2.21
N LYS A 208 30.27 -1.37 -0.88
CA LYS A 208 30.84 -2.49 -0.10
C LYS A 208 30.18 -3.82 -0.44
N LEU A 209 28.83 -3.82 -0.59
CA LEU A 209 28.06 -5.05 -0.83
C LEU A 209 28.10 -5.52 -2.29
N ILE A 210 28.24 -4.60 -3.23
CA ILE A 210 28.27 -4.91 -4.67
C ILE A 210 29.69 -5.21 -5.14
N GLY A 211 30.69 -4.65 -4.48
CA GLY A 211 32.10 -4.86 -4.80
C GLY A 211 32.72 -6.13 -4.22
N GLN A 212 31.93 -6.94 -3.48
CA GLN A 212 32.32 -8.27 -2.99
C GLN A 212 31.96 -9.34 -4.02
#